data_7e0f52e77bf8114c99d8d502903b374b
#
_entry.id   7e0f52e77bf8114c99d8d502903b374b
#
_cell.length_a   1.000
_cell.length_b   1.000
_cell.length_c   1.000
_cell.angle_alpha   90.00
_cell.angle_beta   90.00
_cell.angle_gamma   90.00
#
_symmetry.space_group_name_H-M   'P 1'
#
loop_
_entity.id
_entity.type
_entity.pdbx_description
1 polymer ?
#
loop_
_entity_poly.entity_id
_entity_poly.type
_entity_poly.pdbx_seq_one_letter_code
_entity_poly.pdbx_strand_id
1 'polypeptide(L)'
;VTSVSRGDTLFSRNPGEEMRPASTMKLFTTGLAFDRFGPDYQFSTDVLRDGALSSDGTLQGNIILRGDGDPSLSGRFMDGGPNAPMAALAQKVVAAGVKRITGDVVGDATAFDGALIPDGWLTRYLGAGYAARVSGLSLNENIIWVAVSPGTGSRAEVALEPMTTAFTVVNNAHTVAGRGASLRMSKRSDGTITVSGSIGRSAGTRRYSFVVDDPAMFATGALRAALQAAGVKIGGSTRLGPTPPAAVKIASLQSPTLARMVSAMNRESINHYAELLFRDGARGPKHSVQGTVANGNYAMRQCFATVCADTSKIINA
;
A
#
# COMPACT_ATOMS: atom_id res chain seq x y z
N VAL A 1 -31.75 -5.91 16.25
CA VAL A 1 -31.98 -6.00 14.80
C VAL A 1 -33.19 -5.16 14.46
N THR A 2 -33.05 -4.23 13.55
CA THR A 2 -34.11 -3.32 13.11
C THR A 2 -34.39 -3.56 11.62
N SER A 3 -35.63 -3.54 11.22
CA SER A 3 -36.05 -3.56 9.82
C SER A 3 -35.75 -2.19 9.20
N VAL A 4 -34.90 -2.14 8.18
CA VAL A 4 -34.55 -0.89 7.49
C VAL A 4 -35.75 -0.30 6.75
N SER A 5 -36.60 -1.15 6.17
CA SER A 5 -37.78 -0.71 5.41
C SER A 5 -38.97 -0.25 6.27
N ARG A 6 -39.10 -0.81 7.49
CA ARG A 6 -40.24 -0.54 8.38
C ARG A 6 -39.89 0.31 9.61
N GLY A 7 -38.57 0.36 9.97
CA GLY A 7 -38.10 1.04 11.18
C GLY A 7 -38.37 0.30 12.50
N ASP A 8 -39.06 -0.86 12.47
CA ASP A 8 -39.42 -1.62 13.65
C ASP A 8 -38.27 -2.51 14.16
N THR A 9 -38.21 -2.72 15.47
CA THR A 9 -37.26 -3.60 16.11
C THR A 9 -37.71 -5.04 16.03
N LEU A 10 -36.97 -5.87 15.30
CA LEU A 10 -37.25 -7.32 15.14
C LEU A 10 -36.66 -8.14 16.28
N PHE A 11 -35.55 -7.71 16.86
CA PHE A 11 -34.84 -8.38 17.96
C PHE A 11 -34.01 -7.38 18.74
N SER A 12 -34.04 -7.46 20.07
CA SER A 12 -33.23 -6.62 20.94
C SER A 12 -32.69 -7.48 22.08
N ARG A 13 -31.37 -7.35 22.35
CA ARG A 13 -30.71 -7.96 23.50
C ARG A 13 -29.66 -6.98 23.99
N ASN A 14 -29.77 -6.58 25.25
CA ASN A 14 -28.85 -5.64 25.90
C ASN A 14 -28.52 -4.40 25.05
N PRO A 15 -29.49 -3.66 24.51
CA PRO A 15 -29.24 -2.60 23.51
C PRO A 15 -28.49 -1.40 24.07
N GLY A 16 -28.41 -1.25 25.38
CA GLY A 16 -27.66 -0.19 26.07
C GLY A 16 -26.27 -0.61 26.56
N GLU A 17 -25.85 -1.85 26.31
CA GLU A 17 -24.53 -2.33 26.74
C GLU A 17 -23.45 -1.84 25.77
N GLU A 18 -22.42 -1.18 26.31
CA GLU A 18 -21.27 -0.73 25.52
C GLU A 18 -20.40 -1.92 25.11
N MET A 19 -20.19 -2.09 23.83
CA MET A 19 -19.40 -3.19 23.26
C MET A 19 -18.32 -2.63 22.33
N ARG A 20 -17.17 -3.32 22.29
CA ARG A 20 -16.14 -3.01 21.29
C ARG A 20 -16.63 -3.45 19.91
N PRO A 21 -16.75 -2.53 18.94
CA PRO A 21 -17.34 -2.84 17.63
C PRO A 21 -16.44 -3.72 16.75
N ALA A 22 -15.15 -3.82 17.07
CA ALA A 22 -14.18 -4.54 16.24
C ALA A 22 -14.30 -4.12 14.75
N SER A 23 -14.26 -5.07 13.81
CA SER A 23 -14.29 -4.75 12.37
C SER A 23 -15.59 -4.13 11.87
N THR A 24 -16.65 -4.06 12.67
CA THR A 24 -17.83 -3.28 12.29
C THR A 24 -17.56 -1.77 12.24
N MET A 25 -16.47 -1.29 12.87
CA MET A 25 -15.97 0.08 12.70
C MET A 25 -15.70 0.45 11.24
N LYS A 26 -15.37 -0.51 10.37
CA LYS A 26 -15.15 -0.25 8.94
C LYS A 26 -16.41 0.29 8.23
N LEU A 27 -17.61 0.02 8.75
CA LEU A 27 -18.84 0.61 8.23
C LEU A 27 -18.88 2.13 8.47
N PHE A 28 -18.32 2.59 9.58
CA PHE A 28 -18.19 4.03 9.86
C PHE A 28 -17.16 4.67 8.94
N THR A 29 -16.02 4.03 8.74
CA THR A 29 -15.03 4.48 7.73
C THR A 29 -15.64 4.51 6.33
N THR A 30 -16.47 3.52 5.98
CA THR A 30 -17.21 3.50 4.72
C THR A 30 -18.12 4.71 4.58
N GLY A 31 -18.90 5.02 5.62
CA GLY A 31 -19.79 6.18 5.65
C GLY A 31 -19.03 7.49 5.45
N LEU A 32 -17.93 7.69 6.20
CA LEU A 32 -17.04 8.85 6.05
C LEU A 32 -16.49 8.96 4.63
N ALA A 33 -15.96 7.86 4.08
CA ALA A 33 -15.36 7.88 2.74
C ALA A 33 -16.39 8.22 1.66
N PHE A 34 -17.59 7.65 1.73
CA PHE A 34 -18.66 7.97 0.78
C PHE A 34 -19.20 9.39 0.92
N ASP A 35 -19.32 9.90 2.15
CA ASP A 35 -19.72 11.30 2.39
C ASP A 35 -18.73 12.29 1.76
N ARG A 36 -17.42 12.01 1.90
CA ARG A 36 -16.37 12.91 1.44
C ARG A 36 -16.09 12.84 -0.06
N PHE A 37 -16.13 11.67 -0.65
CA PHE A 37 -15.65 11.43 -2.00
C PHE A 37 -16.75 10.97 -2.97
N GLY A 38 -17.81 10.35 -2.48
CA GLY A 38 -18.77 9.63 -3.31
C GLY A 38 -18.25 8.26 -3.80
N PRO A 39 -19.16 7.38 -4.27
CA PRO A 39 -18.83 5.99 -4.61
C PRO A 39 -17.94 5.84 -5.84
N ASP A 40 -17.97 6.79 -6.77
CA ASP A 40 -17.26 6.73 -8.05
C ASP A 40 -15.86 7.35 -8.02
N TYR A 41 -15.47 7.91 -6.88
CA TYR A 41 -14.16 8.54 -6.71
C TYR A 41 -13.04 7.53 -6.96
N GLN A 42 -11.95 8.01 -7.57
CA GLN A 42 -10.72 7.26 -7.82
C GLN A 42 -9.52 8.06 -7.31
N PHE A 43 -8.67 7.42 -6.54
CA PHE A 43 -7.36 7.96 -6.14
C PHE A 43 -6.40 7.96 -7.34
N SER A 44 -5.37 8.79 -7.27
CA SER A 44 -4.34 8.88 -8.29
C SER A 44 -2.96 8.69 -7.68
N THR A 45 -2.23 7.67 -8.15
CA THR A 45 -0.80 7.56 -7.87
C THR A 45 -0.03 8.15 -9.04
N ASP A 46 0.72 9.21 -8.79
CA ASP A 46 1.38 9.99 -9.82
C ASP A 46 2.89 9.75 -9.87
N VAL A 47 3.44 9.78 -11.09
CA VAL A 47 4.88 9.91 -11.31
C VAL A 47 5.17 11.27 -11.92
N LEU A 48 6.04 12.04 -11.25
CA LEU A 48 6.44 13.37 -11.66
C LEU A 48 7.94 13.40 -11.96
N ARG A 49 8.36 14.37 -12.76
CA ARG A 49 9.77 14.72 -12.96
C ARG A 49 10.10 16.05 -12.32
N ASP A 50 11.28 16.13 -11.76
CA ASP A 50 11.89 17.35 -11.25
C ASP A 50 13.17 17.56 -12.05
N GLY A 51 13.08 18.45 -13.05
CA GLY A 51 14.15 18.73 -13.99
C GLY A 51 13.73 18.63 -15.46
N ALA A 52 14.64 18.99 -16.35
CA ALA A 52 14.42 19.03 -17.80
C ALA A 52 14.56 17.62 -18.41
N LEU A 53 13.66 17.28 -19.33
CA LEU A 53 13.76 16.10 -20.18
C LEU A 53 14.31 16.52 -21.56
N SER A 54 15.49 16.03 -21.89
CA SER A 54 16.15 16.28 -23.17
C SER A 54 15.55 15.43 -24.30
N SER A 55 15.77 15.81 -25.54
CA SER A 55 15.26 15.12 -26.73
C SER A 55 15.80 13.71 -26.91
N ASP A 56 16.96 13.40 -26.34
CA ASP A 56 17.55 12.03 -26.30
C ASP A 56 16.90 11.10 -25.25
N GLY A 57 15.96 11.64 -24.43
CA GLY A 57 15.29 10.92 -23.37
C GLY A 57 16.02 10.95 -22.02
N THR A 58 17.00 11.84 -21.86
CA THR A 58 17.69 12.02 -20.57
C THR A 58 16.96 13.06 -19.70
N LEU A 59 16.46 12.59 -18.54
CA LEU A 59 15.94 13.47 -17.48
C LEU A 59 17.11 13.97 -16.63
N GLN A 60 17.38 15.28 -16.71
CA GLN A 60 18.37 15.97 -15.89
C GLN A 60 17.74 16.36 -14.56
N GLY A 61 17.59 15.39 -13.67
CA GLY A 61 16.92 15.57 -12.39
C GLY A 61 16.34 14.27 -11.85
N ASN A 62 15.36 14.40 -10.95
CA ASN A 62 14.77 13.28 -10.22
C ASN A 62 13.45 12.83 -10.87
N ILE A 63 13.09 11.57 -10.61
CA ILE A 63 11.75 11.05 -10.80
C ILE A 63 11.09 10.84 -9.43
N ILE A 64 9.83 11.22 -9.30
CA ILE A 64 9.13 11.26 -8.02
C ILE A 64 7.88 10.39 -8.12
N LEU A 65 7.74 9.43 -7.22
CA LEU A 65 6.51 8.66 -6.99
C LEU A 65 5.72 9.33 -5.87
N ARG A 66 4.58 9.95 -6.22
CA ARG A 66 3.73 10.61 -5.23
C ARG A 66 2.52 9.73 -4.91
N GLY A 67 2.41 9.34 -3.65
CA GLY A 67 1.25 8.66 -3.09
C GLY A 67 0.17 9.64 -2.65
N ASP A 68 -1.08 9.26 -2.86
CA ASP A 68 -2.25 10.03 -2.49
C ASP A 68 -3.17 9.27 -1.52
N GLY A 69 -2.62 8.32 -0.78
CA GLY A 69 -3.37 7.49 0.15
C GLY A 69 -4.11 6.32 -0.51
N ASP A 70 -3.91 6.05 -1.80
CA ASP A 70 -4.55 4.94 -2.50
C ASP A 70 -4.28 3.58 -1.82
N PRO A 71 -5.29 2.92 -1.20
CA PRO A 71 -5.09 1.62 -0.56
C PRO A 71 -4.98 0.48 -1.57
N SER A 72 -5.38 0.72 -2.82
CA SER A 72 -5.57 -0.33 -3.83
C SER A 72 -4.37 -0.55 -4.74
N LEU A 73 -3.26 0.19 -4.56
CA LEU A 73 -2.06 0.08 -5.39
C LEU A 73 -1.40 -1.30 -5.20
N SER A 74 -1.98 -2.30 -5.83
CA SER A 74 -1.61 -3.71 -5.69
C SER A 74 -2.08 -4.52 -6.90
N GLY A 75 -1.67 -5.79 -6.98
CA GLY A 75 -2.20 -6.73 -7.98
C GLY A 75 -3.63 -7.22 -7.73
N ARG A 76 -4.29 -6.77 -6.65
CA ARG A 76 -5.67 -7.20 -6.30
C ARG A 76 -6.70 -6.81 -7.37
N PHE A 77 -6.55 -5.65 -7.98
CA PHE A 77 -7.47 -5.07 -8.95
C PHE A 77 -6.88 -4.96 -10.36
N MET A 78 -5.69 -5.49 -10.57
CA MET A 78 -4.97 -5.44 -11.85
C MET A 78 -4.50 -6.84 -12.23
N ASP A 79 -4.63 -7.18 -13.51
CA ASP A 79 -4.00 -8.39 -14.06
C ASP A 79 -2.47 -8.24 -14.06
N GLY A 80 -1.75 -9.35 -13.86
CA GLY A 80 -0.29 -9.35 -13.82
C GLY A 80 0.32 -9.42 -12.41
N GLY A 81 -0.52 -9.53 -11.37
CA GLY A 81 -0.08 -9.79 -10.00
C GLY A 81 0.60 -8.60 -9.31
N PRO A 82 1.40 -8.84 -8.26
CA PRO A 82 1.92 -7.78 -7.37
C PRO A 82 2.81 -6.75 -8.06
N ASN A 83 3.44 -7.09 -9.19
CA ASN A 83 4.30 -6.17 -9.95
C ASN A 83 3.53 -5.23 -10.89
N ALA A 84 2.26 -5.54 -11.19
CA ALA A 84 1.49 -4.87 -12.23
C ALA A 84 1.38 -3.34 -12.07
N PRO A 85 1.11 -2.78 -10.87
CA PRO A 85 0.99 -1.34 -10.72
C PRO A 85 2.27 -0.59 -11.08
N MET A 86 3.41 -1.05 -10.58
CA MET A 86 4.70 -0.39 -10.84
C MET A 86 5.17 -0.60 -12.26
N ALA A 87 4.90 -1.77 -12.85
CA ALA A 87 5.18 -2.02 -14.26
C ALA A 87 4.36 -1.10 -15.17
N ALA A 88 3.06 -0.91 -14.88
CA ALA A 88 2.20 0.02 -15.62
C ALA A 88 2.69 1.48 -15.53
N LEU A 89 3.09 1.94 -14.34
CA LEU A 89 3.67 3.27 -14.17
C LEU A 89 4.98 3.41 -14.94
N ALA A 90 5.88 2.42 -14.85
CA ALA A 90 7.15 2.42 -15.57
C ALA A 90 6.97 2.48 -17.09
N GLN A 91 6.02 1.73 -17.64
CA GLN A 91 5.69 1.79 -19.08
C GLN A 91 5.19 3.18 -19.50
N LYS A 92 4.36 3.83 -18.69
CA LYS A 92 3.91 5.20 -18.94
C LYS A 92 5.06 6.20 -18.88
N VAL A 93 6.02 6.04 -17.98
CA VAL A 93 7.24 6.88 -17.90
C VAL A 93 8.10 6.70 -19.16
N VAL A 94 8.28 5.48 -19.63
CA VAL A 94 8.98 5.20 -20.90
C VAL A 94 8.24 5.80 -22.09
N ALA A 95 6.91 5.67 -22.12
CA ALA A 95 6.07 6.27 -23.17
C ALA A 95 6.14 7.82 -23.16
N ALA A 96 6.39 8.45 -21.99
CA ALA A 96 6.67 9.87 -21.88
C ALA A 96 8.07 10.28 -22.38
N GLY A 97 8.86 9.33 -22.90
CA GLY A 97 10.17 9.57 -23.51
C GLY A 97 11.37 9.42 -22.58
N VAL A 98 11.17 9.04 -21.31
CA VAL A 98 12.29 8.89 -20.35
C VAL A 98 13.05 7.60 -20.61
N LYS A 99 14.35 7.72 -20.91
CA LYS A 99 15.28 6.58 -21.12
C LYS A 99 16.39 6.54 -20.08
N ARG A 100 16.72 7.70 -19.50
CA ARG A 100 17.75 7.85 -18.48
C ARG A 100 17.31 8.89 -17.45
N ILE A 101 17.63 8.66 -16.18
CA ILE A 101 17.44 9.59 -15.08
C ILE A 101 18.82 9.84 -14.47
N THR A 102 19.25 11.11 -14.39
CA THR A 102 20.57 11.45 -13.82
C THR A 102 20.51 11.52 -12.29
N GLY A 103 19.38 11.92 -11.75
CA GLY A 103 19.12 12.06 -10.33
C GLY A 103 18.51 10.81 -9.69
N ASP A 104 17.76 11.05 -8.61
CA ASP A 104 17.19 10.05 -7.71
C ASP A 104 15.80 9.58 -8.13
N VAL A 105 15.41 8.42 -7.60
CA VAL A 105 14.00 8.01 -7.49
C VAL A 105 13.51 8.40 -6.09
N VAL A 106 12.56 9.33 -6.04
CA VAL A 106 12.08 9.93 -4.80
C VAL A 106 10.66 9.44 -4.50
N GLY A 107 10.41 9.00 -3.27
CA GLY A 107 9.06 8.66 -2.80
C GLY A 107 8.47 9.79 -1.98
N ASP A 108 7.29 10.25 -2.35
CA ASP A 108 6.55 11.26 -1.60
C ASP A 108 5.32 10.63 -0.94
N ALA A 109 5.38 10.52 0.38
CA ALA A 109 4.30 10.01 1.24
C ALA A 109 3.65 11.11 2.10
N THR A 110 3.90 12.40 1.78
CA THR A 110 3.48 13.54 2.60
C THR A 110 1.97 13.75 2.66
N ALA A 111 1.20 12.99 1.88
CA ALA A 111 -0.25 12.93 2.01
C ALA A 111 -0.71 12.60 3.45
N PHE A 112 0.04 11.75 4.15
CA PHE A 112 -0.20 11.41 5.55
C PHE A 112 0.94 11.89 6.46
N ASP A 113 0.69 11.89 7.77
CA ASP A 113 1.73 12.09 8.76
C ASP A 113 2.68 10.87 8.83
N GLY A 114 3.76 11.01 9.59
CA GLY A 114 4.75 9.93 9.78
C GLY A 114 4.31 8.84 10.76
N ALA A 115 3.08 8.86 11.27
CA ALA A 115 2.56 7.86 12.21
C ALA A 115 2.20 6.57 11.45
N LEU A 116 3.18 5.69 11.28
CA LEU A 116 3.05 4.44 10.53
C LEU A 116 2.21 3.37 11.23
N ILE A 117 2.09 3.45 12.55
CA ILE A 117 1.37 2.47 13.38
C ILE A 117 0.20 3.20 14.03
N PRO A 118 -1.05 2.81 13.75
CA PRO A 118 -2.21 3.36 14.42
C PRO A 118 -2.17 3.15 15.93
N ASP A 119 -2.66 4.13 16.69
CA ASP A 119 -2.80 4.02 18.13
C ASP A 119 -3.69 2.84 18.51
N GLY A 120 -3.33 2.15 19.60
CA GLY A 120 -4.07 0.98 20.08
C GLY A 120 -3.69 -0.35 19.39
N TRP A 121 -2.86 -0.35 18.36
CA TRP A 121 -2.32 -1.58 17.79
C TRP A 121 -1.24 -2.18 18.70
N LEU A 122 -1.50 -3.38 19.19
CA LEU A 122 -0.59 -4.02 20.14
C LEU A 122 0.67 -4.55 19.43
N THR A 123 1.82 -4.35 20.05
CA THR A 123 3.15 -4.75 19.51
C THR A 123 3.18 -6.20 19.03
N ARG A 124 2.49 -7.13 19.74
CA ARG A 124 2.41 -8.55 19.36
C ARG A 124 1.76 -8.81 17.99
N TYR A 125 1.02 -7.83 17.44
CA TYR A 125 0.35 -7.97 16.14
C TYR A 125 1.14 -7.37 14.98
N LEU A 126 2.17 -6.56 15.25
CA LEU A 126 2.87 -5.78 14.23
C LEU A 126 3.65 -6.60 13.19
N GLY A 127 3.78 -7.91 13.40
CA GLY A 127 4.32 -8.85 12.40
C GLY A 127 3.25 -9.51 11.51
N ALA A 128 1.97 -9.32 11.83
CA ALA A 128 0.87 -9.91 11.08
C ALA A 128 0.41 -8.97 9.95
N GLY A 129 0.05 -9.53 8.79
CA GLY A 129 -0.36 -8.76 7.62
C GLY A 129 -1.54 -7.82 7.86
N TYR A 130 -2.47 -8.18 8.76
CA TYR A 130 -3.58 -7.31 9.14
C TYR A 130 -3.17 -6.10 10.00
N ALA A 131 -1.93 -6.03 10.45
CA ALA A 131 -1.33 -4.93 11.18
C ALA A 131 -0.16 -4.30 10.38
N ALA A 132 -0.28 -4.27 9.06
CA ALA A 132 0.69 -3.63 8.18
C ALA A 132 0.75 -2.11 8.45
N ARG A 133 1.95 -1.54 8.31
CA ARG A 133 2.20 -0.09 8.48
C ARG A 133 1.31 0.74 7.56
N VAL A 134 0.98 1.96 7.96
CA VAL A 134 0.13 2.90 7.24
C VAL A 134 0.98 4.02 6.66
N SER A 135 0.78 4.37 5.38
CA SER A 135 1.52 5.44 4.72
C SER A 135 0.72 6.05 3.58
N GLY A 136 0.90 7.33 3.32
CA GLY A 136 0.33 8.01 2.15
C GLY A 136 0.83 7.45 0.80
N LEU A 137 1.98 6.78 0.80
CA LEU A 137 2.50 6.01 -0.32
C LEU A 137 2.60 4.54 0.11
N SER A 138 1.65 3.73 -0.33
CA SER A 138 1.52 2.32 0.02
C SER A 138 1.54 1.45 -1.24
N LEU A 139 2.06 0.24 -1.15
CA LEU A 139 2.08 -0.75 -2.23
C LEU A 139 1.79 -2.14 -1.66
N ASN A 140 0.92 -2.90 -2.35
CA ASN A 140 0.62 -4.30 -2.02
C ASN A 140 0.23 -4.51 -0.55
N GLU A 141 -0.62 -3.61 -0.03
CA GLU A 141 -1.07 -3.61 1.38
C GLU A 141 0.11 -3.54 2.38
N ASN A 142 1.25 -3.00 1.95
CA ASN A 142 2.52 -2.92 2.69
C ASN A 142 3.04 -4.28 3.17
N ILE A 143 2.81 -5.29 2.33
CA ILE A 143 3.29 -6.66 2.50
C ILE A 143 4.19 -7.03 1.33
N ILE A 144 5.38 -7.58 1.64
CA ILE A 144 6.26 -8.19 0.67
C ILE A 144 6.20 -9.72 0.76
N TRP A 145 6.11 -10.36 -0.39
CA TRP A 145 6.19 -11.81 -0.49
C TRP A 145 7.58 -12.22 -0.95
N VAL A 146 8.09 -13.27 -0.34
CA VAL A 146 9.33 -13.95 -0.75
C VAL A 146 8.94 -15.26 -1.38
N ALA A 147 9.08 -15.34 -2.68
CA ALA A 147 8.82 -16.54 -3.47
C ALA A 147 10.10 -17.36 -3.61
N VAL A 148 10.07 -18.62 -3.20
CA VAL A 148 11.19 -19.56 -3.34
C VAL A 148 10.79 -20.69 -4.24
N SER A 149 11.55 -20.88 -5.32
CA SER A 149 11.33 -21.90 -6.33
C SER A 149 12.57 -22.81 -6.44
N PRO A 150 12.39 -24.07 -6.88
CA PRO A 150 13.54 -24.88 -7.28
C PRO A 150 14.29 -24.20 -8.44
N GLY A 151 15.61 -24.05 -8.30
CA GLY A 151 16.45 -23.60 -9.41
C GLY A 151 16.88 -24.75 -10.31
N THR A 152 17.44 -24.42 -11.46
CA THR A 152 17.96 -25.42 -12.43
C THR A 152 19.20 -26.14 -11.92
N GLY A 153 19.99 -25.46 -11.07
CA GLY A 153 21.20 -26.02 -10.41
C GLY A 153 20.93 -26.48 -8.97
N SER A 154 21.95 -26.38 -8.15
CA SER A 154 21.91 -26.73 -6.72
C SER A 154 21.36 -25.60 -5.83
N ARG A 155 21.27 -24.37 -6.34
CA ARG A 155 20.74 -23.21 -5.60
C ARG A 155 19.27 -23.01 -5.91
N ALA A 156 18.48 -22.70 -4.89
CA ALA A 156 17.09 -22.30 -5.08
C ALA A 156 17.01 -20.88 -5.67
N GLU A 157 15.95 -20.60 -6.40
CA GLU A 157 15.63 -19.26 -6.87
C GLU A 157 14.78 -18.53 -5.84
N VAL A 158 15.09 -17.25 -5.60
CA VAL A 158 14.36 -16.40 -4.66
C VAL A 158 13.97 -15.11 -5.35
N ALA A 159 12.69 -14.79 -5.34
CA ALA A 159 12.15 -13.55 -5.90
C ALA A 159 11.34 -12.79 -4.84
N LEU A 160 11.38 -11.45 -4.92
CA LEU A 160 10.51 -10.56 -4.15
C LEU A 160 9.27 -10.20 -4.98
N GLU A 161 8.10 -10.26 -4.37
CA GLU A 161 6.81 -9.94 -4.98
C GLU A 161 6.02 -8.94 -4.10
N PRO A 162 5.86 -7.67 -4.51
CA PRO A 162 6.41 -7.02 -5.70
C PRO A 162 7.94 -6.93 -5.68
N MET A 163 8.55 -6.94 -6.88
CA MET A 163 9.98 -6.68 -7.05
C MET A 163 10.32 -5.27 -6.57
N THR A 164 11.39 -5.15 -5.78
CA THR A 164 11.81 -3.87 -5.20
C THR A 164 13.30 -3.86 -4.90
N THR A 165 13.90 -2.67 -4.88
CA THR A 165 15.28 -2.45 -4.44
C THR A 165 15.39 -2.10 -2.95
N ALA A 166 14.28 -2.05 -2.22
CA ALA A 166 14.26 -1.67 -0.80
C ALA A 166 14.77 -2.78 0.14
N PHE A 167 14.93 -4.00 -0.35
CA PHE A 167 15.38 -5.15 0.44
C PHE A 167 16.60 -5.82 -0.20
N THR A 168 17.52 -6.26 0.64
CA THR A 168 18.63 -7.13 0.25
C THR A 168 18.27 -8.59 0.54
N VAL A 169 18.42 -9.46 -0.45
CA VAL A 169 18.15 -10.90 -0.28
C VAL A 169 19.47 -11.66 -0.14
N VAL A 170 19.65 -12.32 1.00
CA VAL A 170 20.73 -13.29 1.22
C VAL A 170 20.16 -14.69 1.04
N ASN A 171 20.43 -15.28 -0.13
CA ASN A 171 19.91 -16.59 -0.50
C ASN A 171 20.93 -17.70 -0.19
N ASN A 172 20.65 -18.47 0.86
CA ASN A 172 21.38 -19.68 1.28
C ASN A 172 20.52 -20.95 1.12
N ALA A 173 19.45 -20.89 0.31
CA ALA A 173 18.59 -22.03 0.07
C ALA A 173 19.08 -22.88 -1.10
N HIS A 174 18.91 -24.19 -0.99
CA HIS A 174 19.36 -25.18 -1.96
C HIS A 174 18.20 -25.92 -2.61
N THR A 175 18.39 -26.29 -3.88
CA THR A 175 17.53 -27.24 -4.59
C THR A 175 18.03 -28.65 -4.36
N VAL A 176 17.17 -29.54 -3.89
CA VAL A 176 17.48 -30.94 -3.62
C VAL A 176 16.54 -31.85 -4.39
N ALA A 177 16.80 -33.14 -4.42
CA ALA A 177 15.87 -34.13 -4.99
C ALA A 177 14.55 -34.20 -4.22
N GLY A 178 13.45 -34.55 -4.88
CA GLY A 178 12.15 -34.80 -4.23
C GLY A 178 11.17 -33.62 -4.35
N ARG A 179 10.10 -33.66 -3.51
CA ARG A 179 8.95 -32.73 -3.56
C ARG A 179 8.78 -31.90 -2.28
N GLY A 180 9.58 -32.17 -1.23
CA GLY A 180 9.48 -31.47 0.06
C GLY A 180 10.10 -30.08 0.03
N ALA A 181 9.75 -29.26 1.02
CA ALA A 181 10.44 -28.01 1.29
C ALA A 181 10.63 -27.85 2.79
N SER A 182 11.87 -27.52 3.20
CA SER A 182 12.23 -27.16 4.57
C SER A 182 13.00 -25.84 4.49
N LEU A 183 12.26 -24.73 4.54
CA LEU A 183 12.77 -23.39 4.37
C LEU A 183 12.64 -22.59 5.66
N ARG A 184 13.63 -21.77 5.94
CA ARG A 184 13.63 -20.79 7.05
C ARG A 184 13.91 -19.42 6.49
N MET A 185 13.18 -18.44 6.99
CA MET A 185 13.31 -17.04 6.59
C MET A 185 13.37 -16.14 7.79
N SER A 186 14.16 -15.10 7.68
CA SER A 186 14.19 -14.01 8.64
C SER A 186 14.34 -12.69 7.92
N LYS A 187 13.70 -11.64 8.44
CA LYS A 187 13.85 -10.25 8.01
C LYS A 187 14.47 -9.46 9.14
N ARG A 188 15.55 -8.73 8.87
CA ARG A 188 16.21 -7.81 9.80
C ARG A 188 15.65 -6.40 9.63
N SER A 189 15.89 -5.55 10.63
CA SER A 189 15.47 -4.14 10.60
C SER A 189 16.17 -3.31 9.50
N ASP A 190 17.35 -3.75 9.04
CA ASP A 190 18.08 -3.13 7.92
C ASP A 190 17.52 -3.50 6.53
N GLY A 191 16.39 -4.21 6.48
CA GLY A 191 15.80 -4.68 5.22
C GLY A 191 16.44 -5.94 4.64
N THR A 192 17.39 -6.58 5.34
CA THR A 192 17.98 -7.84 4.87
C THR A 192 17.03 -9.01 5.12
N ILE A 193 16.68 -9.73 4.06
CA ILE A 193 15.90 -10.96 4.09
C ILE A 193 16.83 -12.14 3.83
N THR A 194 16.99 -13.01 4.81
CA THR A 194 17.79 -14.25 4.68
C THR A 194 16.86 -15.42 4.44
N VAL A 195 17.14 -16.19 3.39
CA VAL A 195 16.45 -17.43 3.04
C VAL A 195 17.42 -18.59 3.13
N SER A 196 17.10 -19.64 3.87
CA SER A 196 17.96 -20.81 4.06
C SER A 196 17.14 -22.11 4.05
N GLY A 197 17.84 -23.24 3.94
CA GLY A 197 17.24 -24.56 3.92
C GLY A 197 17.18 -25.18 2.53
N SER A 198 16.15 -26.00 2.25
CA SER A 198 16.06 -26.72 0.99
C SER A 198 14.64 -26.76 0.42
N ILE A 199 14.57 -26.83 -0.91
CA ILE A 199 13.34 -27.04 -1.68
C ILE A 199 13.56 -28.15 -2.70
N GLY A 200 12.61 -29.09 -2.78
CA GLY A 200 12.68 -30.20 -3.71
C GLY A 200 12.52 -29.75 -5.16
N ARG A 201 13.26 -30.38 -6.08
CA ARG A 201 13.25 -30.05 -7.52
C ARG A 201 11.84 -30.15 -8.14
N SER A 202 11.02 -31.03 -7.61
CA SER A 202 9.61 -31.20 -8.04
C SER A 202 8.61 -30.54 -7.09
N ALA A 203 9.07 -29.65 -6.19
CA ALA A 203 8.18 -28.83 -5.37
C ALA A 203 7.70 -27.61 -6.20
N GLY A 204 6.49 -27.18 -5.94
CA GLY A 204 6.02 -25.89 -6.45
C GLY A 204 6.65 -24.73 -5.65
N THR A 205 6.51 -23.50 -6.17
CA THR A 205 6.93 -22.28 -5.49
C THR A 205 6.31 -22.18 -4.10
N ARG A 206 7.12 -21.81 -3.12
CA ARG A 206 6.68 -21.48 -1.75
C ARG A 206 6.75 -19.99 -1.53
N ARG A 207 5.69 -19.40 -0.96
CA ARG A 207 5.58 -17.96 -0.71
C ARG A 207 5.45 -17.70 0.78
N TYR A 208 6.21 -16.73 1.27
CA TYR A 208 6.21 -16.27 2.66
C TYR A 208 6.09 -14.76 2.67
N SER A 209 5.27 -14.23 3.58
CA SER A 209 5.03 -12.79 3.65
C SER A 209 5.71 -12.16 4.85
N PHE A 210 6.13 -10.90 4.68
CA PHE A 210 6.59 -10.03 5.75
C PHE A 210 5.88 -8.69 5.66
N VAL A 211 5.55 -8.13 6.81
CA VAL A 211 5.14 -6.73 6.92
C VAL A 211 6.34 -5.83 6.61
N VAL A 212 6.10 -4.83 5.81
CA VAL A 212 7.10 -3.82 5.45
C VAL A 212 7.16 -2.75 6.55
N ASP A 213 8.37 -2.43 7.02
CA ASP A 213 8.54 -1.45 8.10
C ASP A 213 8.55 -0.01 7.56
N ASP A 214 9.04 0.21 6.32
CA ASP A 214 9.00 1.50 5.60
C ASP A 214 8.24 1.34 4.27
N PRO A 215 6.91 1.57 4.28
CA PRO A 215 6.09 1.43 3.09
C PRO A 215 6.48 2.36 1.93
N ALA A 216 6.83 3.61 2.25
CA ALA A 216 7.17 4.59 1.24
C ALA A 216 8.47 4.23 0.52
N MET A 217 9.51 3.81 1.25
CA MET A 217 10.75 3.32 0.66
C MET A 217 10.53 2.05 -0.15
N PHE A 218 9.67 1.15 0.33
CA PHE A 218 9.30 -0.08 -0.39
C PHE A 218 8.66 0.21 -1.74
N ALA A 219 7.64 1.09 -1.79
CA ALA A 219 6.97 1.47 -3.01
C ALA A 219 7.92 2.20 -3.98
N THR A 220 8.78 3.10 -3.45
CA THR A 220 9.78 3.82 -4.24
C THR A 220 10.82 2.88 -4.85
N GLY A 221 11.30 1.92 -4.06
CA GLY A 221 12.20 0.86 -4.54
C GLY A 221 11.55 -0.05 -5.59
N ALA A 222 10.24 -0.28 -5.49
CA ALA A 222 9.50 -1.05 -6.48
C ALA A 222 9.36 -0.28 -7.80
N LEU A 223 9.10 1.03 -7.78
CA LEU A 223 9.12 1.84 -8.99
C LEU A 223 10.53 1.83 -9.62
N ARG A 224 11.59 1.99 -8.82
CA ARG A 224 12.97 1.90 -9.32
C ARG A 224 13.21 0.58 -10.05
N ALA A 225 12.85 -0.54 -9.43
CA ALA A 225 13.01 -1.86 -10.02
C ALA A 225 12.23 -2.00 -11.33
N ALA A 226 10.98 -1.50 -11.37
CA ALA A 226 10.14 -1.53 -12.56
C ALA A 226 10.70 -0.66 -13.70
N LEU A 227 11.21 0.53 -13.41
CA LEU A 227 11.88 1.41 -14.38
C LEU A 227 13.13 0.73 -14.96
N GLN A 228 13.96 0.11 -14.12
CA GLN A 228 15.14 -0.64 -14.56
C GLN A 228 14.76 -1.84 -15.43
N ALA A 229 13.72 -2.58 -15.05
CA ALA A 229 13.19 -3.68 -15.87
C ALA A 229 12.62 -3.20 -17.20
N ALA A 230 12.11 -1.98 -17.27
CA ALA A 230 11.65 -1.33 -18.51
C ALA A 230 12.79 -0.68 -19.33
N GLY A 231 14.06 -0.87 -18.91
CA GLY A 231 15.24 -0.39 -19.64
C GLY A 231 15.70 1.02 -19.30
N VAL A 232 15.08 1.69 -18.31
CA VAL A 232 15.48 3.04 -17.89
C VAL A 232 16.77 2.96 -17.06
N LYS A 233 17.79 3.74 -17.45
CA LYS A 233 19.05 3.86 -16.70
C LYS A 233 18.91 4.91 -15.60
N ILE A 234 19.27 4.57 -14.36
CA ILE A 234 19.10 5.44 -13.19
C ILE A 234 20.47 5.68 -12.54
N GLY A 235 20.90 6.93 -12.49
CA GLY A 235 22.23 7.32 -11.96
C GLY A 235 22.24 7.58 -10.47
N GLY A 236 21.16 8.09 -9.91
CA GLY A 236 21.04 8.43 -8.50
C GLY A 236 20.56 7.29 -7.61
N SER A 237 20.26 7.64 -6.36
CA SER A 237 19.82 6.73 -5.29
C SER A 237 18.27 6.63 -5.21
N THR A 238 17.78 5.87 -4.23
CA THR A 238 16.38 5.87 -3.81
C THR A 238 16.28 6.59 -2.47
N ARG A 239 15.36 7.55 -2.35
CA ARG A 239 15.15 8.29 -1.10
C ARG A 239 13.70 8.77 -0.96
N LEU A 240 13.34 9.26 0.21
CA LEU A 240 12.06 9.90 0.46
C LEU A 240 12.23 11.43 0.46
N GLY A 241 11.14 12.13 0.13
CA GLY A 241 11.07 13.59 0.18
C GLY A 241 9.79 14.13 -0.44
N PRO A 242 9.43 15.38 -0.13
CA PRO A 242 8.25 16.00 -0.70
C PRO A 242 8.41 16.29 -2.19
N THR A 243 7.31 16.27 -2.91
CA THR A 243 7.26 16.69 -4.33
C THR A 243 7.50 18.19 -4.43
N PRO A 244 8.52 18.65 -5.17
CA PRO A 244 8.72 20.08 -5.42
C PRO A 244 7.51 20.70 -6.14
N PRO A 245 7.14 21.96 -5.82
CA PRO A 245 5.99 22.63 -6.46
C PRO A 245 6.11 22.74 -7.99
N ALA A 246 7.34 22.80 -8.51
CA ALA A 246 7.60 22.90 -9.96
C ALA A 246 7.66 21.53 -10.66
N ALA A 247 7.48 20.42 -9.95
CA ALA A 247 7.52 19.09 -10.55
C ALA A 247 6.37 18.88 -11.54
N VAL A 248 6.69 18.27 -12.68
CA VAL A 248 5.75 18.03 -13.79
C VAL A 248 5.31 16.58 -13.80
N LYS A 249 4.00 16.35 -13.74
CA LYS A 249 3.42 15.01 -13.85
C LYS A 249 3.62 14.45 -15.26
N ILE A 250 4.15 13.23 -15.35
CA ILE A 250 4.44 12.52 -16.60
C ILE A 250 3.74 11.17 -16.72
N ALA A 251 3.32 10.61 -15.60
CA ALA A 251 2.54 9.36 -15.58
C ALA A 251 1.56 9.38 -14.42
N SER A 252 0.49 8.62 -14.53
CA SER A 252 -0.53 8.48 -13.49
C SER A 252 -1.20 7.12 -13.59
N LEU A 253 -1.54 6.55 -12.45
CA LEU A 253 -2.36 5.35 -12.33
C LEU A 253 -3.58 5.66 -11.46
N GLN A 254 -4.78 5.40 -11.99
CA GLN A 254 -6.02 5.57 -11.25
C GLN A 254 -6.36 4.28 -10.49
N SER A 255 -6.88 4.43 -9.28
CA SER A 255 -7.43 3.32 -8.50
C SER A 255 -8.72 2.79 -9.13
N PRO A 256 -9.23 1.62 -8.72
CA PRO A 256 -10.65 1.30 -8.86
C PRO A 256 -11.52 2.37 -8.20
N THR A 257 -12.83 2.35 -8.50
CA THR A 257 -13.77 3.22 -7.79
C THR A 257 -13.78 2.94 -6.30
N LEU A 258 -14.07 3.97 -5.51
CA LEU A 258 -14.17 3.84 -4.05
C LEU A 258 -15.17 2.76 -3.64
N ALA A 259 -16.31 2.65 -4.33
CA ALA A 259 -17.29 1.60 -4.09
C ALA A 259 -16.70 0.19 -4.21
N ARG A 260 -15.84 -0.04 -5.22
CA ARG A 260 -15.18 -1.34 -5.41
C ARG A 260 -14.16 -1.63 -4.30
N MET A 261 -13.39 -0.62 -3.88
CA MET A 261 -12.42 -0.74 -2.79
C MET A 261 -13.10 -0.99 -1.44
N VAL A 262 -14.16 -0.25 -1.13
CA VAL A 262 -14.96 -0.41 0.09
C VAL A 262 -15.64 -1.79 0.14
N SER A 263 -16.14 -2.28 -1.00
CA SER A 263 -16.69 -3.64 -1.08
C SER A 263 -15.65 -4.69 -0.69
N ALA A 264 -14.41 -4.60 -1.19
CA ALA A 264 -13.32 -5.49 -0.81
C ALA A 264 -12.96 -5.33 0.68
N MET A 265 -12.81 -4.09 1.15
CA MET A 265 -12.50 -3.75 2.55
C MET A 265 -13.49 -4.42 3.52
N ASN A 266 -14.79 -4.26 3.29
CA ASN A 266 -15.82 -4.76 4.20
C ASN A 266 -15.98 -6.28 4.13
N ARG A 267 -15.87 -6.89 2.95
CA ARG A 267 -16.03 -8.34 2.76
C ARG A 267 -14.87 -9.13 3.32
N GLU A 268 -13.64 -8.62 3.14
CA GLU A 268 -12.41 -9.30 3.55
C GLU A 268 -11.85 -8.73 4.86
N SER A 269 -12.52 -7.71 5.41
CA SER A 269 -12.12 -7.04 6.67
C SER A 269 -10.71 -6.47 6.62
N ILE A 270 -10.32 -5.81 5.53
CA ILE A 270 -8.96 -5.31 5.30
C ILE A 270 -8.70 -4.07 6.16
N ASN A 271 -7.88 -4.21 7.21
CA ASN A 271 -7.54 -3.10 8.12
C ASN A 271 -6.76 -1.99 7.41
N HIS A 272 -5.81 -2.36 6.55
CA HIS A 272 -5.00 -1.40 5.80
C HIS A 272 -5.88 -0.42 4.99
N TYR A 273 -6.90 -0.92 4.30
CA TYR A 273 -7.83 -0.07 3.56
C TYR A 273 -8.61 0.85 4.48
N ALA A 274 -9.08 0.34 5.62
CA ALA A 274 -9.83 1.13 6.58
C ALA A 274 -8.99 2.29 7.13
N GLU A 275 -7.73 2.05 7.47
CA GLU A 275 -6.82 3.08 7.98
C GLU A 275 -6.51 4.17 6.94
N LEU A 276 -6.24 3.78 5.69
CA LEU A 276 -5.98 4.76 4.65
C LEU A 276 -7.23 5.58 4.35
N LEU A 277 -8.37 4.94 4.10
CA LEU A 277 -9.63 5.63 3.80
C LEU A 277 -10.11 6.52 4.95
N PHE A 278 -9.83 6.15 6.20
CA PHE A 278 -10.12 6.98 7.37
C PHE A 278 -9.30 8.27 7.36
N ARG A 279 -7.99 8.19 7.09
CA ARG A 279 -7.10 9.35 6.98
C ARG A 279 -7.41 10.20 5.76
N ASP A 280 -7.74 9.59 4.63
CA ASP A 280 -8.16 10.31 3.43
C ASP A 280 -9.51 11.00 3.59
N GLY A 281 -10.44 10.43 4.34
CA GLY A 281 -11.71 11.06 4.70
C GLY A 281 -11.52 12.41 5.38
N ALA A 282 -10.43 12.58 6.15
CA ALA A 282 -10.04 13.86 6.72
C ALA A 282 -9.58 14.88 5.66
N ARG A 283 -8.83 14.40 4.66
CA ARG A 283 -8.27 15.25 3.59
C ARG A 283 -9.34 15.75 2.63
N GLY A 284 -10.35 14.91 2.39
CA GLY A 284 -11.40 15.17 1.40
C GLY A 284 -10.86 15.31 -0.03
N PRO A 285 -11.71 15.54 -1.04
CA PRO A 285 -11.30 15.58 -2.44
C PRO A 285 -10.41 16.78 -2.81
N LYS A 286 -10.35 17.78 -1.94
CA LYS A 286 -9.50 18.98 -2.13
C LYS A 286 -8.11 18.81 -1.50
N HIS A 287 -7.86 17.72 -0.79
CA HIS A 287 -6.61 17.43 -0.07
C HIS A 287 -6.15 18.62 0.80
N SER A 288 -7.11 19.27 1.48
CA SER A 288 -6.92 20.54 2.18
C SER A 288 -6.07 20.44 3.45
N VAL A 289 -5.95 19.24 4.00
CA VAL A 289 -5.17 18.93 5.22
C VAL A 289 -4.40 17.63 5.04
N GLN A 290 -3.41 17.40 5.90
CA GLN A 290 -2.69 16.13 5.94
C GLN A 290 -3.57 15.04 6.57
N GLY A 291 -3.49 13.82 6.06
CA GLY A 291 -4.18 12.64 6.60
C GLY A 291 -3.56 12.19 7.93
N THR A 292 -4.22 12.51 9.02
CA THR A 292 -3.82 12.13 10.38
C THR A 292 -4.98 11.45 11.11
N VAL A 293 -4.70 10.71 12.18
CA VAL A 293 -5.75 10.13 13.03
C VAL A 293 -6.61 11.24 13.65
N ALA A 294 -5.99 12.34 14.11
CA ALA A 294 -6.71 13.47 14.71
C ALA A 294 -7.69 14.11 13.72
N ASN A 295 -7.24 14.38 12.49
CA ASN A 295 -8.09 14.93 11.44
C ASN A 295 -9.18 13.94 11.01
N GLY A 296 -8.88 12.63 10.97
CA GLY A 296 -9.85 11.56 10.70
C GLY A 296 -10.96 11.51 11.74
N ASN A 297 -10.60 11.56 13.02
CA ASN A 297 -11.55 11.61 14.13
C ASN A 297 -12.44 12.85 14.07
N TYR A 298 -11.86 14.02 13.76
CA TYR A 298 -12.63 15.25 13.58
C TYR A 298 -13.64 15.11 12.41
N ALA A 299 -13.18 14.65 11.26
CA ALA A 299 -14.03 14.46 10.08
C ALA A 299 -15.15 13.44 10.33
N MET A 300 -14.85 12.34 11.03
CA MET A 300 -15.82 11.32 11.41
C MET A 300 -16.93 11.91 12.29
N ARG A 301 -16.57 12.70 13.32
CA ARG A 301 -17.56 13.36 14.17
C ARG A 301 -18.43 14.34 13.41
N GLN A 302 -17.86 15.12 12.48
CA GLN A 302 -18.64 16.02 11.63
C GLN A 302 -19.61 15.27 10.74
N CYS A 303 -19.16 14.20 10.08
CA CYS A 303 -20.00 13.37 9.22
C CYS A 303 -21.21 12.81 10.00
N PHE A 304 -20.99 12.25 11.20
CA PHE A 304 -22.07 11.65 11.98
C PHE A 304 -22.97 12.66 12.69
N ALA A 305 -22.49 13.85 13.01
CA ALA A 305 -23.33 14.92 13.53
C ALA A 305 -24.42 15.33 12.53
N THR A 306 -24.16 15.23 11.23
CA THR A 306 -25.16 15.56 10.16
C THR A 306 -26.25 14.52 10.01
N VAL A 307 -26.02 13.27 10.45
CA VAL A 307 -27.00 12.17 10.37
C VAL A 307 -27.64 11.83 11.71
N CYS A 308 -27.66 12.79 12.65
CA CYS A 308 -28.31 12.68 13.96
C CYS A 308 -27.73 11.60 14.90
N ALA A 309 -26.46 11.25 14.76
CA ALA A 309 -25.80 10.39 15.72
C ALA A 309 -25.32 11.22 16.93
N ASP A 310 -25.48 10.70 18.14
CA ASP A 310 -24.87 11.27 19.34
C ASP A 310 -23.33 11.09 19.28
N THR A 311 -22.65 12.12 18.76
CA THR A 311 -21.20 12.07 18.55
C THR A 311 -20.38 12.16 19.84
N SER A 312 -21.03 12.47 20.98
CA SER A 312 -20.36 12.50 22.29
C SER A 312 -19.85 11.13 22.72
N LYS A 313 -20.48 10.06 22.17
CA LYS A 313 -20.13 8.66 22.42
C LYS A 313 -19.19 8.06 21.40
N ILE A 314 -18.82 8.77 20.34
CA ILE A 314 -17.80 8.33 19.38
C ILE A 314 -16.43 8.63 20.02
N ILE A 315 -15.94 7.67 20.77
CA ILE A 315 -14.61 7.72 21.41
C ILE A 315 -13.64 7.02 20.47
N ASN A 316 -12.69 7.76 19.92
CA ASN A 316 -11.50 7.31 19.20
C ASN A 316 -11.64 5.98 18.41
N ALA A 317 -11.92 6.10 17.14
CA ALA A 317 -11.76 4.98 16.23
C ALA A 317 -10.29 4.67 15.99
#